data_21821db31aea4d5cfeba35fd1b971f87
#
_entry.id   21821db31aea4d5cfeba35fd1b971f87
#
_cell.length_a   1.000
_cell.length_b   1.000
_cell.length_c   1.000
_cell.angle_alpha   90.00
_cell.angle_beta   90.00
_cell.angle_gamma   90.00
#
_symmetry.space_group_name_H-M   'P 1'
#
loop_
_entity.id
_entity.type
_entity.pdbx_description
1 polymer ?
#
loop_
_entity_poly.entity_id
_entity_poly.type
_entity_poly.pdbx_seq_one_letter_code
_entity_poly.pdbx_strand_id
1 'polypeptide(L)'
;FQIFNAGAAIAALRALGKDQAACEAAVTSAFWPARMQRLRFGPLVEAAPEVELWLDGGHNPAGGAAVADTLARMPARETHLICGMLNTKDVRGYMHPLAPHVTRLHAVSIPGEKNTLPAEATCEAATAVGIKAVTAASVAAALTQIVADCPTARVLICGSLYLAGGVLRENG
;
A
#
# COMPACT_ATOMS: atom_id res chain seq x y z
N PHE A 1 -10.65 -5.51 6.79
CA PHE A 1 -10.32 -5.05 8.16
C PHE A 1 -10.94 -3.68 8.48
N GLN A 2 -11.28 -2.85 7.50
CA GLN A 2 -11.97 -1.57 7.73
C GLN A 2 -13.36 -1.76 8.39
N ILE A 3 -14.03 -2.88 8.15
CA ILE A 3 -15.29 -3.23 8.82
C ILE A 3 -15.11 -3.35 10.33
N PHE A 4 -14.00 -3.93 10.79
CA PHE A 4 -13.69 -4.01 12.23
C PHE A 4 -13.41 -2.64 12.83
N ASN A 5 -12.67 -1.78 12.11
CA ASN A 5 -12.42 -0.41 12.53
C ASN A 5 -13.72 0.40 12.60
N ALA A 6 -14.59 0.27 11.62
CA ALA A 6 -15.93 0.88 11.61
C ALA A 6 -16.78 0.38 12.79
N GLY A 7 -16.76 -0.93 13.07
CA GLY A 7 -17.47 -1.51 14.24
C GLY A 7 -16.96 -0.93 15.56
N ALA A 8 -15.64 -0.80 15.73
CA ALA A 8 -15.06 -0.19 16.93
C ALA A 8 -15.44 1.29 17.06
N ALA A 9 -15.43 2.04 15.95
CA ALA A 9 -15.85 3.45 15.93
C ALA A 9 -17.33 3.61 16.32
N ILE A 10 -18.22 2.77 15.77
CA ILE A 10 -19.65 2.75 16.13
C ILE A 10 -19.84 2.43 17.61
N ALA A 11 -19.12 1.43 18.14
CA ALA A 11 -19.20 1.08 19.56
C ALA A 11 -18.78 2.25 20.46
N ALA A 12 -17.70 2.95 20.12
CA ALA A 12 -17.25 4.13 20.83
C ALA A 12 -18.26 5.28 20.77
N LEU A 13 -18.83 5.56 19.58
CA LEU A 13 -19.85 6.60 19.41
C LEU A 13 -21.11 6.31 20.24
N ARG A 14 -21.56 5.06 20.26
CA ARG A 14 -22.70 4.65 21.09
C ARG A 14 -22.40 4.79 22.58
N ALA A 15 -21.20 4.43 23.03
CA ALA A 15 -20.78 4.62 24.43
C ALA A 15 -20.74 6.11 24.82
N LEU A 16 -20.50 7.01 23.86
CA LEU A 16 -20.58 8.46 24.03
C LEU A 16 -22.00 9.03 23.84
N GLY A 17 -23.03 8.19 23.78
CA GLY A 17 -24.42 8.60 23.68
C GLY A 17 -24.83 9.16 22.31
N LYS A 18 -24.07 8.87 21.26
CA LYS A 18 -24.45 9.30 19.90
C LYS A 18 -25.54 8.42 19.31
N ASP A 19 -26.45 9.05 18.57
CA ASP A 19 -27.59 8.40 17.94
C ASP A 19 -27.19 7.57 16.69
N GLN A 20 -28.15 6.87 16.14
CA GLN A 20 -27.99 6.03 14.95
C GLN A 20 -27.53 6.84 13.74
N ALA A 21 -28.09 8.03 13.52
CA ALA A 21 -27.75 8.88 12.39
C ALA A 21 -26.29 9.35 12.43
N ALA A 22 -25.79 9.72 13.62
CA ALA A 22 -24.39 10.07 13.82
C ALA A 22 -23.45 8.88 13.56
N CYS A 23 -23.83 7.66 13.98
CA CYS A 23 -23.05 6.46 13.70
C CYS A 23 -23.00 6.14 12.21
N GLU A 24 -24.12 6.23 11.49
CA GLU A 24 -24.18 6.02 10.05
C GLU A 24 -23.37 7.07 9.30
N ALA A 25 -23.53 8.36 9.63
CA ALA A 25 -22.74 9.43 9.03
C ALA A 25 -21.23 9.23 9.23
N ALA A 26 -20.79 8.82 10.42
CA ALA A 26 -19.38 8.59 10.71
C ALA A 26 -18.74 7.53 9.83
N VAL A 27 -19.44 6.42 9.53
CA VAL A 27 -18.88 5.33 8.72
C VAL A 27 -19.07 5.52 7.21
N THR A 28 -20.07 6.28 6.78
CA THR A 28 -20.34 6.53 5.37
C THR A 28 -19.60 7.74 4.82
N SER A 29 -19.31 8.75 5.66
CA SER A 29 -18.59 9.96 5.26
C SER A 29 -17.10 9.96 5.59
N ALA A 30 -16.61 8.96 6.33
CA ALA A 30 -15.20 8.87 6.67
C ALA A 30 -14.33 8.71 5.41
N PHE A 31 -13.48 9.69 5.16
CA PHE A 31 -12.46 9.63 4.13
C PHE A 31 -11.12 9.22 4.76
N TRP A 32 -10.57 8.09 4.31
CA TRP A 32 -9.34 7.53 4.84
C TRP A 32 -8.34 7.24 3.73
N PRO A 33 -7.46 8.18 3.40
CA PRO A 33 -6.48 8.02 2.34
C PRO A 33 -5.53 6.84 2.60
N ALA A 34 -4.96 6.30 1.52
CA ALA A 34 -3.99 5.21 1.55
C ALA A 34 -4.46 3.97 2.33
N ARG A 35 -5.68 3.54 2.08
CA ARG A 35 -6.24 2.25 2.53
C ARG A 35 -6.83 1.49 1.36
N MET A 36 -5.97 0.74 0.64
CA MET A 36 -6.28 0.14 -0.65
C MET A 36 -7.00 1.15 -1.57
N GLN A 37 -6.45 2.36 -1.60
CA GLN A 37 -6.99 3.48 -2.39
C GLN A 37 -6.61 3.29 -3.85
N ARG A 38 -7.61 3.25 -4.75
CA ARG A 38 -7.37 3.30 -6.19
C ARG A 38 -6.98 4.72 -6.59
N LEU A 39 -5.80 4.90 -7.19
CA LEU A 39 -5.42 6.16 -7.82
C LEU A 39 -6.04 6.18 -9.23
N ARG A 40 -6.75 7.26 -9.57
CA ARG A 40 -7.51 7.38 -10.82
C ARG A 40 -7.10 8.57 -11.68
N PHE A 41 -6.29 9.46 -11.14
CA PHE A 41 -5.82 10.68 -11.79
C PHE A 41 -4.42 11.03 -11.23
N GLY A 42 -3.79 12.00 -11.87
CA GLY A 42 -2.47 12.51 -11.51
C GLY A 42 -1.32 11.91 -12.30
N PRO A 43 -0.11 12.49 -12.18
CA PRO A 43 1.03 12.18 -13.01
C PRO A 43 1.42 10.70 -13.08
N LEU A 44 1.29 9.95 -11.98
CA LEU A 44 1.60 8.52 -11.99
C LEU A 44 0.58 7.71 -12.81
N VAL A 45 -0.70 8.11 -12.78
CA VAL A 45 -1.74 7.44 -13.56
C VAL A 45 -1.59 7.79 -15.05
N GLU A 46 -1.27 9.04 -15.37
CA GLU A 46 -1.01 9.49 -16.73
C GLU A 46 0.21 8.80 -17.36
N ALA A 47 1.25 8.54 -16.54
CA ALA A 47 2.44 7.80 -16.98
C ALA A 47 2.20 6.30 -17.21
N ALA A 48 1.11 5.74 -16.66
CA ALA A 48 0.78 4.31 -16.71
C ALA A 48 -0.73 4.06 -16.87
N PRO A 49 -1.37 4.50 -17.98
CA PRO A 49 -2.82 4.55 -18.13
C PRO A 49 -3.51 3.18 -18.09
N GLU A 50 -2.82 2.11 -18.47
CA GLU A 50 -3.36 0.74 -18.49
C GLU A 50 -3.11 -0.01 -17.16
N VAL A 51 -2.31 0.57 -16.26
CA VAL A 51 -1.98 -0.03 -14.96
C VAL A 51 -3.11 0.20 -13.96
N GLU A 52 -3.41 -0.84 -13.19
CA GLU A 52 -4.21 -0.66 -11.97
C GLU A 52 -3.34 -0.15 -10.83
N LEU A 53 -3.35 1.16 -10.57
CA LEU A 53 -2.52 1.78 -9.54
C LEU A 53 -3.27 1.92 -8.22
N TRP A 54 -2.71 1.31 -7.16
CA TRP A 54 -3.25 1.30 -5.81
C TRP A 54 -2.26 1.86 -4.80
N LEU A 55 -2.78 2.39 -3.69
CA LEU A 55 -2.00 2.96 -2.59
C LEU A 55 -2.48 2.42 -1.25
N ASP A 56 -1.55 1.93 -0.43
CA ASP A 56 -1.84 1.48 0.94
C ASP A 56 -0.73 1.88 1.92
N GLY A 57 -1.09 2.40 3.09
CA GLY A 57 -0.17 2.81 4.14
C GLY A 57 0.12 1.73 5.19
N GLY A 58 -0.25 0.47 4.94
CA GLY A 58 0.07 -0.67 5.81
C GLY A 58 1.58 -0.84 5.97
N HIS A 59 2.02 -1.11 7.21
CA HIS A 59 3.46 -1.12 7.54
C HIS A 59 3.80 -2.06 8.70
N ASN A 60 2.92 -2.98 9.05
CA ASN A 60 3.12 -3.99 10.10
C ASN A 60 2.50 -5.32 9.67
N PRO A 61 2.78 -6.45 10.37
CA PRO A 61 2.31 -7.77 9.97
C PRO A 61 0.78 -7.86 9.78
N ALA A 62 0.00 -7.25 10.67
CA ALA A 62 -1.46 -7.23 10.54
C ALA A 62 -1.93 -6.46 9.30
N GLY A 63 -1.26 -5.34 8.95
CA GLY A 63 -1.49 -4.60 7.72
C GLY A 63 -1.14 -5.43 6.48
N GLY A 64 -0.01 -6.14 6.51
CA GLY A 64 0.39 -7.05 5.44
C GLY A 64 -0.63 -8.15 5.20
N ALA A 65 -1.12 -8.79 6.27
CA ALA A 65 -2.16 -9.81 6.18
C ALA A 65 -3.47 -9.25 5.60
N ALA A 66 -3.89 -8.05 6.01
CA ALA A 66 -5.10 -7.41 5.51
C ALA A 66 -5.01 -7.05 4.01
N VAL A 67 -3.84 -6.58 3.56
CA VAL A 67 -3.56 -6.31 2.14
C VAL A 67 -3.56 -7.61 1.34
N ALA A 68 -2.89 -8.67 1.84
CA ALA A 68 -2.86 -9.99 1.20
C ALA A 68 -4.26 -10.57 1.01
N ASP A 69 -5.10 -10.51 2.06
CA ASP A 69 -6.50 -10.95 2.02
C ASP A 69 -7.34 -10.15 1.01
N THR A 70 -7.03 -8.87 0.83
CA THR A 70 -7.67 -8.03 -0.19
C THR A 70 -7.21 -8.43 -1.59
N LEU A 71 -5.92 -8.60 -1.82
CA LEU A 71 -5.37 -9.04 -3.12
C LEU A 71 -5.91 -10.40 -3.54
N ALA A 72 -6.06 -11.35 -2.60
CA ALA A 72 -6.60 -12.68 -2.83
C ALA A 72 -8.05 -12.66 -3.38
N ARG A 73 -8.82 -11.63 -3.05
CA ARG A 73 -10.22 -11.46 -3.48
C ARG A 73 -10.38 -10.62 -4.75
N MET A 74 -9.32 -9.97 -5.20
CA MET A 74 -9.35 -9.19 -6.42
C MET A 74 -9.27 -10.10 -7.66
N PRO A 75 -9.78 -9.66 -8.82
CA PRO A 75 -9.60 -10.40 -10.06
C PRO A 75 -8.13 -10.73 -10.33
N ALA A 76 -7.85 -11.91 -10.87
CA ALA A 76 -6.49 -12.34 -11.19
C ALA A 76 -5.81 -11.32 -12.13
N ARG A 77 -4.65 -10.82 -11.71
CA ARG A 77 -3.83 -9.87 -12.48
C ARG A 77 -2.40 -9.94 -11.97
N GLU A 78 -1.43 -9.82 -12.88
CA GLU A 78 -0.04 -9.71 -12.49
C GLU A 78 0.14 -8.50 -11.55
N THR A 79 0.62 -8.77 -10.33
CA THR A 79 0.66 -7.77 -9.27
C THR A 79 2.09 -7.47 -8.87
N HIS A 80 2.48 -6.21 -8.93
CA HIS A 80 3.77 -5.70 -8.52
C HIS A 80 3.62 -4.79 -7.30
N LEU A 81 4.59 -4.85 -6.38
CA LEU A 81 4.69 -3.90 -5.28
C LEU A 81 5.73 -2.84 -5.59
N ILE A 82 5.44 -1.58 -5.23
CA ILE A 82 6.45 -0.53 -5.03
C ILE A 82 6.47 -0.27 -3.53
N CYS A 83 7.53 -0.68 -2.85
CA CYS A 83 7.54 -0.74 -1.40
C CYS A 83 8.70 0.06 -0.80
N GLY A 84 8.36 0.97 0.13
CA GLY A 84 9.32 1.67 0.97
C GLY A 84 8.90 1.60 2.43
N MET A 85 9.82 1.20 3.31
CA MET A 85 9.53 0.95 4.71
C MET A 85 10.45 1.76 5.64
N LEU A 86 10.07 1.82 6.92
CA LEU A 86 10.93 2.37 7.96
C LEU A 86 11.74 1.24 8.61
N ASN A 87 12.98 1.56 9.02
CA ASN A 87 13.89 0.65 9.72
C ASN A 87 13.40 0.23 11.13
N THR A 88 12.36 0.88 11.66
CA THR A 88 11.74 0.59 12.95
C THR A 88 10.59 -0.42 12.85
N LYS A 89 10.33 -0.99 11.67
CA LYS A 89 9.19 -1.88 11.42
C LYS A 89 9.62 -3.33 11.21
N ASP A 90 8.72 -4.26 11.49
CA ASP A 90 8.88 -5.67 11.13
C ASP A 90 8.59 -5.83 9.63
N VAL A 91 9.63 -5.61 8.82
CA VAL A 91 9.56 -5.61 7.35
C VAL A 91 9.21 -7.00 6.81
N ARG A 92 9.84 -8.05 7.35
CA ARG A 92 9.60 -9.43 6.91
C ARG A 92 8.19 -9.90 7.30
N GLY A 93 7.75 -9.59 8.51
CA GLY A 93 6.39 -9.89 8.97
C GLY A 93 5.32 -9.19 8.13
N TYR A 94 5.58 -7.94 7.66
CA TYR A 94 4.71 -7.25 6.73
C TYR A 94 4.66 -7.92 5.35
N MET A 95 5.80 -8.34 4.80
CA MET A 95 5.92 -8.87 3.44
C MET A 95 5.52 -10.32 3.30
N HIS A 96 5.76 -11.15 4.33
CA HIS A 96 5.52 -12.59 4.27
C HIS A 96 4.12 -12.97 3.78
N PRO A 97 3.01 -12.39 4.28
CA PRO A 97 1.68 -12.73 3.79
C PRO A 97 1.42 -12.27 2.35
N LEU A 98 2.18 -11.32 1.83
CA LEU A 98 2.04 -10.80 0.46
C LEU A 98 2.71 -11.71 -0.59
N ALA A 99 3.69 -12.52 -0.19
CA ALA A 99 4.49 -13.32 -1.10
C ALA A 99 3.69 -14.19 -2.10
N PRO A 100 2.60 -14.88 -1.71
CA PRO A 100 1.81 -15.67 -2.64
C PRO A 100 1.01 -14.86 -3.68
N HIS A 101 0.88 -13.55 -3.49
CA HIS A 101 -0.03 -12.68 -4.26
C HIS A 101 0.71 -11.70 -5.17
N VAL A 102 2.05 -11.71 -5.17
CA VAL A 102 2.85 -10.71 -5.91
C VAL A 102 3.88 -11.37 -6.81
N THR A 103 4.06 -10.81 -7.99
CA THR A 103 5.03 -11.27 -8.98
C THR A 103 6.43 -10.75 -8.66
N ARG A 104 6.54 -9.47 -8.30
CA ARG A 104 7.81 -8.79 -8.01
C ARG A 104 7.59 -7.58 -7.11
N LEU A 105 8.61 -7.25 -6.33
CA LEU A 105 8.68 -6.04 -5.52
C LEU A 105 9.79 -5.11 -6.05
N HIS A 106 9.45 -3.83 -6.19
CA HIS A 106 10.38 -2.75 -6.48
C HIS A 106 10.59 -1.96 -5.18
N ALA A 107 11.76 -2.11 -4.60
CA ALA A 107 12.13 -1.47 -3.34
C ALA A 107 12.58 -0.04 -3.57
N VAL A 108 12.04 0.89 -2.78
CA VAL A 108 12.41 2.31 -2.82
C VAL A 108 12.77 2.80 -1.40
N SER A 109 13.67 3.75 -1.31
CA SER A 109 13.85 4.56 -0.11
C SER A 109 12.79 5.66 -0.07
N ILE A 110 12.36 6.07 1.14
CA ILE A 110 11.34 7.12 1.30
C ILE A 110 12.03 8.48 1.31
N PRO A 111 11.79 9.34 0.31
CA PRO A 111 12.46 10.64 0.22
C PRO A 111 12.19 11.52 1.44
N GLY A 112 13.24 12.12 1.99
CA GLY A 112 13.15 13.06 3.13
C GLY A 112 12.87 12.41 4.48
N GLU A 113 12.71 11.08 4.56
CA GLU A 113 12.46 10.35 5.82
C GLU A 113 13.80 9.82 6.40
N LYS A 114 14.15 10.28 7.60
CA LYS A 114 15.42 9.91 8.27
C LYS A 114 15.49 8.43 8.65
N ASN A 115 14.35 7.83 8.98
CA ASN A 115 14.24 6.43 9.38
C ASN A 115 13.88 5.52 8.20
N THR A 116 14.06 5.99 6.97
CA THR A 116 13.81 5.13 5.80
C THR A 116 14.73 3.92 5.84
N LEU A 117 14.19 2.75 5.58
CA LEU A 117 15.00 1.59 5.28
C LEU A 117 15.59 1.77 3.87
N PRO A 118 16.91 1.56 3.66
CA PRO A 118 17.49 1.59 2.33
C PRO A 118 16.77 0.62 1.37
N ALA A 119 16.67 1.00 0.10
CA ALA A 119 16.02 0.16 -0.91
C ALA A 119 16.64 -1.25 -0.99
N GLU A 120 17.96 -1.35 -0.84
CA GLU A 120 18.71 -2.60 -0.82
C GLU A 120 18.26 -3.52 0.33
N ALA A 121 18.15 -2.97 1.55
CA ALA A 121 17.70 -3.72 2.71
C ALA A 121 16.23 -4.14 2.62
N THR A 122 15.38 -3.29 2.00
CA THR A 122 13.98 -3.63 1.68
C THR A 122 13.92 -4.78 0.66
N CYS A 123 14.78 -4.76 -0.36
CA CYS A 123 14.92 -5.79 -1.37
C CYS A 123 15.40 -7.13 -0.76
N GLU A 124 16.40 -7.11 0.13
CA GLU A 124 16.87 -8.27 0.86
C GLU A 124 15.78 -8.90 1.73
N ALA A 125 15.01 -8.06 2.46
CA ALA A 125 13.92 -8.54 3.30
C ALA A 125 12.80 -9.20 2.46
N ALA A 126 12.48 -8.66 1.29
CA ALA A 126 11.51 -9.23 0.36
C ALA A 126 11.99 -10.59 -0.19
N THR A 127 13.25 -10.67 -0.59
CA THR A 127 13.87 -11.91 -1.09
C THR A 127 13.88 -13.00 -0.01
N ALA A 128 14.14 -12.63 1.24
CA ALA A 128 14.15 -13.56 2.36
C ALA A 128 12.79 -14.21 2.66
N VAL A 129 11.69 -13.61 2.21
CA VAL A 129 10.32 -14.17 2.33
C VAL A 129 9.80 -14.74 0.99
N GLY A 130 10.67 -14.90 0.00
CA GLY A 130 10.34 -15.54 -1.28
C GLY A 130 9.78 -14.62 -2.36
N ILE A 131 9.81 -13.30 -2.17
CA ILE A 131 9.39 -12.33 -3.20
C ILE A 131 10.60 -11.97 -4.07
N LYS A 132 10.47 -12.10 -5.40
CA LYS A 132 11.45 -11.56 -6.34
C LYS A 132 11.50 -10.04 -6.17
N ALA A 133 12.67 -9.47 -5.91
CA ALA A 133 12.79 -8.05 -5.64
C ALA A 133 13.95 -7.39 -6.39
N VAL A 134 13.76 -6.11 -6.73
CA VAL A 134 14.76 -5.23 -7.32
C VAL A 134 14.69 -3.86 -6.64
N THR A 135 15.76 -3.10 -6.68
CA THR A 135 15.76 -1.71 -6.20
C THR A 135 15.32 -0.76 -7.32
N ALA A 136 14.73 0.36 -6.94
CA ALA A 136 14.41 1.45 -7.84
C ALA A 136 14.72 2.80 -7.17
N ALA A 137 15.10 3.80 -7.98
CA ALA A 137 15.49 5.12 -7.48
C ALA A 137 14.29 5.92 -6.90
N SER A 138 13.08 5.67 -7.39
CA SER A 138 11.86 6.36 -6.96
C SER A 138 10.62 5.55 -7.33
N VAL A 139 9.46 5.97 -6.82
CA VAL A 139 8.15 5.40 -7.21
C VAL A 139 7.93 5.53 -8.72
N ALA A 140 8.21 6.70 -9.30
CA ALA A 140 8.07 6.92 -10.75
C ALA A 140 9.02 6.02 -11.57
N ALA A 141 10.29 5.89 -11.16
CA ALA A 141 11.23 5.00 -11.82
C ALA A 141 10.80 3.52 -11.73
N ALA A 142 10.32 3.08 -10.58
CA ALA A 142 9.77 1.74 -10.41
C ALA A 142 8.56 1.49 -11.33
N LEU A 143 7.64 2.46 -11.39
CA LEU A 143 6.46 2.37 -12.26
C LEU A 143 6.85 2.28 -13.73
N THR A 144 7.82 3.08 -14.18
CA THR A 144 8.36 3.00 -15.55
C THR A 144 8.91 1.62 -15.89
N GLN A 145 9.67 1.01 -14.96
CA GLN A 145 10.20 -0.35 -15.16
C GLN A 145 9.06 -1.39 -15.25
N ILE A 146 8.05 -1.27 -14.39
CA ILE A 146 6.90 -2.18 -14.40
C ILE A 146 6.12 -2.07 -15.70
N VAL A 147 5.85 -0.85 -16.17
CA VAL A 147 5.12 -0.61 -17.43
C VAL A 147 5.85 -1.20 -18.64
N ALA A 148 7.19 -1.10 -18.65
CA ALA A 148 7.99 -1.69 -19.72
C ALA A 148 7.89 -3.23 -19.79
N ASP A 149 7.82 -3.89 -18.63
CA ASP A 149 7.72 -5.35 -18.53
C ASP A 149 6.27 -5.84 -18.63
N CYS A 150 5.31 -5.13 -18.00
CA CYS A 150 3.90 -5.51 -17.92
C CYS A 150 2.98 -4.28 -17.91
N PRO A 151 2.59 -3.74 -19.07
CA PRO A 151 1.82 -2.48 -19.17
C PRO A 151 0.42 -2.56 -18.56
N THR A 152 -0.13 -3.75 -18.38
CA THR A 152 -1.47 -3.96 -17.81
C THR A 152 -1.43 -4.48 -16.36
N ALA A 153 -0.31 -4.37 -15.67
CA ALA A 153 -0.14 -4.85 -14.30
C ALA A 153 -1.10 -4.20 -13.30
N ARG A 154 -1.27 -4.85 -12.17
CA ARG A 154 -1.68 -4.20 -10.93
C ARG A 154 -0.45 -3.76 -10.18
N VAL A 155 -0.37 -2.50 -9.80
CA VAL A 155 0.72 -1.96 -8.99
C VAL A 155 0.16 -1.45 -7.66
N LEU A 156 0.73 -1.94 -6.56
CA LEU A 156 0.42 -1.46 -5.22
C LEU A 156 1.64 -0.75 -4.63
N ILE A 157 1.50 0.55 -4.38
CA ILE A 157 2.48 1.36 -3.64
C ILE A 157 2.17 1.20 -2.15
N CYS A 158 3.13 0.71 -1.34
CA CYS A 158 2.86 0.33 0.04
C CYS A 158 4.08 0.36 0.97
N GLY A 159 3.87 0.00 2.24
CA GLY A 159 4.91 -0.20 3.25
C GLY A 159 5.09 0.94 4.23
N SER A 160 4.53 2.13 3.97
CA SER A 160 4.65 3.28 4.88
C SER A 160 3.60 4.34 4.61
N LEU A 161 3.10 4.96 5.69
CA LEU A 161 2.28 6.18 5.59
C LEU A 161 3.09 7.38 5.10
N TYR A 162 4.40 7.43 5.36
CA TYR A 162 5.27 8.50 4.85
C TYR A 162 5.42 8.40 3.33
N LEU A 163 5.64 7.19 2.80
CA LEU A 163 5.65 6.95 1.36
C LEU A 163 4.30 7.33 0.74
N ALA A 164 3.21 6.86 1.34
CA ALA A 164 1.87 7.15 0.85
C ALA A 164 1.56 8.65 0.84
N GLY A 165 1.95 9.37 1.90
CA GLY A 165 1.81 10.83 1.98
C GLY A 165 2.64 11.57 0.92
N GLY A 166 3.85 11.07 0.60
CA GLY A 166 4.67 11.57 -0.51
C GLY A 166 3.95 11.42 -1.84
N VAL A 167 3.50 10.20 -2.13
CA VAL A 167 2.76 9.88 -3.35
C VAL A 167 1.51 10.75 -3.51
N LEU A 168 0.71 10.93 -2.45
CA LEU A 168 -0.50 11.76 -2.53
C LEU A 168 -0.20 13.24 -2.80
N ARG A 169 0.90 13.77 -2.26
CA ARG A 169 1.31 15.16 -2.54
C ARG A 169 1.79 15.38 -3.97
N GLU A 170 2.50 14.40 -4.53
CA GLU A 170 3.10 14.50 -5.88
C GLU A 170 2.10 14.12 -6.97
N ASN A 171 1.11 13.30 -6.64
CA ASN A 171 0.12 12.83 -7.59
C ASN A 171 -1.18 13.65 -7.60
N GLY A 172 -1.36 14.59 -6.70
CA GLY A 172 -2.50 15.52 -6.61
C GLY A 172 -3.55 15.01 -5.66
#